data_f247d9d3d68fbc25886540c012b03e79
#
_entry.id   f247d9d3d68fbc25886540c012b03e79
#
_cell.length_a   1.000
_cell.length_b   1.000
_cell.length_c   1.000
_cell.angle_alpha   90.00
_cell.angle_beta   90.00
_cell.angle_gamma   90.00
#
_symmetry.space_group_name_H-M   'P 1'
#
loop_
_entity.id
_entity.type
_entity.pdbx_description
1 polymer ?
#
loop_
_entity_poly.entity_id
_entity_poly.type
_entity_poly.pdbx_seq_one_letter_code
_entity_poly.pdbx_strand_id
1 'polypeptide(L)'
;MTKDQSNIEHVLREQLGNRTAMPMDEFVDLALYHHSFGYYTINKKRVGKAEGTDFYTSNTLGTVWGELIVDACTQILDVKDLAEYTFVEIAAEPGCSVLDKVDHPFSSS
;
A
#
# COMPACT_ATOMS: atom_id res chain seq x y z
N MET A 1 18.76 7.63 -14.29
CA MET A 1 18.54 6.25 -13.81
C MET A 1 19.11 6.14 -12.39
N THR A 2 18.31 5.70 -11.44
CA THR A 2 18.78 5.49 -10.07
C THR A 2 19.63 4.22 -9.99
N LYS A 3 20.51 4.10 -8.98
CA LYS A 3 21.32 2.90 -8.76
C LYS A 3 20.48 1.63 -8.63
N ASP A 4 19.28 1.74 -8.07
CA ASP A 4 18.37 0.61 -7.89
C ASP A 4 17.75 0.14 -9.22
N GLN A 5 17.46 1.06 -10.14
CA GLN A 5 16.95 0.71 -11.47
C GLN A 5 17.98 -0.07 -12.30
N SER A 6 19.26 0.29 -12.19
CA SER A 6 20.33 -0.44 -12.89
C SER A 6 20.50 -1.87 -12.35
N ASN A 7 20.26 -2.09 -11.05
CA ASN A 7 20.40 -3.40 -10.42
C ASN A 7 19.30 -4.37 -10.83
N ILE A 8 18.03 -3.93 -10.84
CA ILE A 8 16.93 -4.81 -11.28
C ILE A 8 16.98 -5.09 -12.77
N GLU A 9 17.41 -4.13 -13.58
CA GLU A 9 17.61 -4.33 -15.01
C GLU A 9 18.68 -5.41 -15.27
N HIS A 10 19.76 -5.40 -14.51
CA HIS A 10 20.80 -6.42 -14.61
C HIS A 10 20.26 -7.82 -14.29
N VAL A 11 19.52 -7.97 -13.20
CA VAL A 11 18.87 -9.23 -12.84
C VAL A 11 17.93 -9.73 -13.94
N LEU A 12 17.11 -8.85 -14.49
CA LEU A 12 16.19 -9.20 -15.58
C LEU A 12 16.95 -9.66 -16.84
N ARG A 13 18.05 -9.00 -17.18
CA ARG A 13 18.90 -9.39 -18.32
C ARG A 13 19.58 -10.73 -18.09
N GLU A 14 20.11 -10.98 -16.90
CA GLU A 14 20.70 -12.28 -16.57
C GLU A 14 19.67 -13.41 -16.65
N GLN A 15 18.47 -13.20 -16.08
CA GLN A 15 17.41 -14.19 -16.10
C GLN A 15 16.86 -14.42 -17.52
N LEU A 16 16.80 -13.39 -18.34
CA LEU A 16 16.42 -13.50 -19.74
C LEU A 16 17.43 -14.38 -20.52
N GLY A 17 18.74 -14.21 -20.24
CA GLY A 17 19.80 -14.95 -20.90
C GLY A 17 19.76 -14.77 -22.43
N ASN A 18 19.77 -15.89 -23.16
CA ASN A 18 19.70 -15.90 -24.62
C ASN A 18 18.25 -15.93 -25.16
N ARG A 19 17.24 -15.87 -24.32
CA ARG A 19 15.85 -15.81 -24.74
C ARG A 19 15.51 -14.44 -25.34
N THR A 20 14.63 -14.41 -26.32
CA THR A 20 14.15 -13.15 -26.92
C THR A 20 13.04 -12.49 -26.13
N ALA A 21 12.37 -13.28 -25.29
CA ALA A 21 11.28 -12.82 -24.44
C ALA A 21 11.22 -13.62 -23.14
N MET A 22 10.64 -13.02 -22.12
CA MET A 22 10.37 -13.62 -20.82
C MET A 22 8.85 -13.69 -20.62
N PRO A 23 8.30 -14.76 -20.03
CA PRO A 23 6.91 -14.80 -19.62
C PRO A 23 6.55 -13.65 -18.67
N MET A 24 5.32 -13.14 -18.76
CA MET A 24 4.90 -11.98 -17.96
C MET A 24 4.92 -12.24 -16.46
N ASP A 25 4.53 -13.42 -16.04
CA ASP A 25 4.56 -13.85 -14.63
C ASP A 25 5.99 -13.88 -14.08
N GLU A 26 6.95 -14.42 -14.82
CA GLU A 26 8.38 -14.40 -14.47
C GLU A 26 8.91 -12.97 -14.36
N PHE A 27 8.56 -12.10 -15.30
CA PHE A 27 8.94 -10.69 -15.27
C PHE A 27 8.38 -9.97 -14.04
N VAL A 28 7.10 -10.15 -13.77
CA VAL A 28 6.41 -9.52 -12.63
C VAL A 28 7.00 -10.00 -11.31
N ASP A 29 7.25 -11.30 -11.17
CA ASP A 29 7.86 -11.86 -9.96
C ASP A 29 9.23 -11.26 -9.68
N LEU A 30 10.09 -11.20 -10.67
CA LEU A 30 11.42 -10.59 -10.53
C LEU A 30 11.33 -9.08 -10.26
N ALA A 31 10.58 -8.35 -11.05
CA ALA A 31 10.51 -6.88 -10.96
C ALA A 31 9.92 -6.41 -9.64
N LEU A 32 8.93 -7.11 -9.10
CA LEU A 32 8.24 -6.71 -7.86
C LEU A 32 8.81 -7.38 -6.61
N TYR A 33 9.24 -8.63 -6.68
CA TYR A 33 9.53 -9.46 -5.50
C TYR A 33 10.95 -10.03 -5.44
N HIS A 34 11.84 -9.70 -6.38
CA HIS A 34 13.23 -10.15 -6.28
C HIS A 34 13.81 -9.78 -4.91
N HIS A 35 14.42 -10.76 -4.23
CA HIS A 35 14.81 -10.67 -2.81
C HIS A 35 15.69 -9.45 -2.44
N SER A 36 16.45 -8.91 -3.38
CA SER A 36 17.35 -7.77 -3.13
C SER A 36 16.95 -6.49 -3.87
N PHE A 37 16.30 -6.58 -5.00
CA PHE A 37 16.06 -5.45 -5.90
C PHE A 37 14.60 -5.31 -6.36
N GLY A 38 13.71 -6.20 -5.94
CA GLY A 38 12.29 -6.13 -6.26
C GLY A 38 11.66 -4.86 -5.70
N TYR A 39 10.73 -4.29 -6.43
CA TYR A 39 10.05 -3.04 -6.06
C TYR A 39 9.47 -3.05 -4.64
N TYR A 40 8.86 -4.16 -4.21
CA TYR A 40 8.30 -4.29 -2.87
C TYR A 40 9.30 -4.78 -1.82
N THR A 41 10.46 -5.27 -2.23
CA THR A 41 11.49 -5.80 -1.33
C THR A 41 12.44 -4.70 -0.86
N ILE A 42 12.77 -3.74 -1.73
CA ILE A 42 13.66 -2.63 -1.38
C ILE A 42 13.03 -1.73 -0.32
N ASN A 43 13.85 -1.24 0.60
CA ASN A 43 13.41 -0.31 1.63
C ASN A 43 13.23 1.10 1.03
N LYS A 44 12.03 1.37 0.52
CA LYS A 44 11.66 2.66 -0.09
C LYS A 44 10.27 3.08 0.40
N LYS A 45 10.14 4.34 0.78
CA LYS A 45 8.82 4.94 1.02
C LYS A 45 8.13 5.20 -0.32
N ARG A 46 7.07 4.43 -0.61
CA ARG A 46 6.35 4.47 -1.90
C ARG A 46 5.14 5.39 -1.86
N VAL A 47 4.53 5.50 -0.69
CA VAL A 47 3.28 6.23 -0.50
C VAL A 47 3.54 7.54 0.24
N GLY A 48 2.97 8.63 -0.23
CA GLY A 48 3.04 9.94 0.40
C GLY A 48 2.99 11.08 -0.59
N LYS A 49 3.12 12.30 -0.10
CA LYS A 49 3.20 13.53 -0.91
C LYS A 49 4.63 14.10 -1.01
N ALA A 50 5.58 13.48 -0.32
CA ALA A 50 6.96 13.93 -0.34
C ALA A 50 7.65 13.59 -1.67
N GLU A 51 8.66 14.37 -2.01
CA GLU A 51 9.52 14.08 -3.15
C GLU A 51 10.13 12.67 -3.00
N GLY A 52 10.18 11.91 -4.10
CA GLY A 52 10.69 10.54 -4.13
C GLY A 52 9.68 9.45 -3.76
N THR A 53 8.44 9.80 -3.44
CA THR A 53 7.34 8.82 -3.34
C THR A 53 6.73 8.56 -4.71
N ASP A 54 6.24 7.31 -4.93
CA ASP A 54 5.75 6.91 -6.25
C ASP A 54 4.27 7.29 -6.46
N PHE A 55 3.48 7.27 -5.40
CA PHE A 55 2.06 7.61 -5.44
C PHE A 55 1.55 8.04 -4.07
N TYR A 56 0.39 8.63 -4.03
CA TYR A 56 -0.35 8.91 -2.79
C TYR A 56 -1.69 8.19 -2.80
N THR A 57 -2.21 7.94 -1.60
CA THR A 57 -3.49 7.25 -1.38
C THR A 57 -4.49 8.18 -0.70
N SER A 58 -5.72 7.71 -0.53
CA SER A 58 -6.75 8.43 0.21
C SER A 58 -6.31 8.79 1.63
N ASN A 59 -5.51 7.95 2.28
CA ASN A 59 -4.98 8.22 3.62
C ASN A 59 -4.06 9.45 3.68
N THR A 60 -3.48 9.87 2.56
CA THR A 60 -2.66 11.09 2.50
C THR A 60 -3.47 12.39 2.52
N LEU A 61 -4.79 12.30 2.46
CA LEU A 61 -5.71 13.44 2.59
C LEU A 61 -5.94 13.90 4.05
N GLY A 62 -5.23 13.33 5.00
CA GLY A 62 -5.40 13.60 6.42
C GLY A 62 -6.59 12.84 7.00
N THR A 63 -7.35 13.48 7.92
CA THR A 63 -8.46 12.83 8.62
C THR A 63 -9.74 12.69 7.79
N VAL A 64 -9.89 13.48 6.73
CA VAL A 64 -11.14 13.57 5.94
C VAL A 64 -11.59 12.22 5.41
N TRP A 65 -10.68 11.39 4.93
CA TRP A 65 -11.01 10.06 4.45
C TRP A 65 -11.55 9.16 5.56
N GLY A 66 -10.90 9.13 6.71
CA GLY A 66 -11.36 8.38 7.89
C GLY A 66 -12.70 8.87 8.41
N GLU A 67 -12.94 10.18 8.46
CA GLU A 67 -14.20 10.78 8.86
C GLU A 67 -15.35 10.33 7.94
N LEU A 68 -15.13 10.32 6.62
CA LEU A 68 -16.12 9.81 5.66
C LEU A 68 -16.41 8.32 5.84
N ILE A 69 -15.40 7.50 6.15
CA ILE A 69 -15.58 6.08 6.43
C ILE A 69 -16.40 5.88 7.71
N VAL A 70 -16.10 6.61 8.77
CA VAL A 70 -16.87 6.56 10.04
C VAL A 70 -18.33 6.95 9.79
N ASP A 71 -18.57 8.02 9.05
CA ASP A 71 -19.93 8.46 8.70
C ASP A 71 -20.69 7.39 7.91
N ALA A 72 -20.05 6.82 6.89
CA ALA A 72 -20.64 5.73 6.11
C ALA A 72 -20.99 4.51 6.97
N CYS A 73 -20.08 4.08 7.85
CA CYS A 73 -20.32 2.96 8.77
C CYS A 73 -21.49 3.26 9.72
N THR A 74 -21.55 4.49 10.23
CA THR A 74 -22.65 4.95 11.11
C THR A 74 -23.99 4.85 10.39
N GLN A 75 -24.05 5.31 9.15
CA GLN A 75 -25.27 5.25 8.35
C GLN A 75 -25.69 3.81 8.02
N ILE A 76 -24.74 2.93 7.69
CA ILE A 76 -24.99 1.52 7.35
C ILE A 76 -25.53 0.76 8.59
N LEU A 77 -24.94 1.01 9.76
CA LEU A 77 -25.33 0.34 11.00
C LEU A 77 -26.58 0.95 11.66
N ASP A 78 -26.90 2.18 11.29
CA ASP A 78 -28.10 2.93 11.67
C ASP A 78 -28.35 2.91 13.19
N VAL A 79 -29.44 2.29 13.64
CA VAL A 79 -29.91 2.30 15.06
C VAL A 79 -29.07 1.40 15.99
N LYS A 80 -28.03 0.76 15.52
CA LYS A 80 -27.21 -0.13 16.34
C LYS A 80 -26.24 0.65 17.21
N ASP A 81 -25.92 0.09 18.38
CA ASP A 81 -24.86 0.66 19.22
C ASP A 81 -23.49 0.35 18.63
N LEU A 82 -22.85 1.38 18.06
CA LEU A 82 -21.57 1.27 17.39
C LEU A 82 -20.43 0.89 18.35
N ALA A 83 -20.60 1.13 19.66
CA ALA A 83 -19.64 0.70 20.68
C ALA A 83 -19.54 -0.83 20.82
N GLU A 84 -20.50 -1.58 20.30
CA GLU A 84 -20.45 -3.05 20.24
C GLU A 84 -19.68 -3.58 19.02
N TYR A 85 -19.27 -2.71 18.10
CA TYR A 85 -18.58 -3.10 16.87
C TYR A 85 -17.10 -2.75 16.92
N THR A 86 -16.28 -3.63 16.35
CA THR A 86 -14.86 -3.39 16.09
C THR A 86 -14.67 -3.02 14.62
N PHE A 87 -13.97 -1.94 14.36
CA PHE A 87 -13.54 -1.61 13.00
C PHE A 87 -12.32 -2.44 12.63
N VAL A 88 -12.35 -3.11 11.50
CA VAL A 88 -11.24 -3.93 11.00
C VAL A 88 -10.81 -3.43 9.63
N GLU A 89 -9.58 -3.00 9.52
CA GLU A 89 -8.97 -2.60 8.25
C GLU A 89 -8.09 -3.72 7.70
N ILE A 90 -8.45 -4.21 6.51
CA ILE A 90 -7.69 -5.26 5.82
C ILE A 90 -6.70 -4.61 4.86
N ALA A 91 -5.45 -5.06 4.90
CA ALA A 91 -4.36 -4.54 4.08
C ALA A 91 -4.07 -3.04 4.31
N ALA A 92 -4.09 -2.63 5.58
CA ALA A 92 -3.71 -1.27 5.97
C ALA A 92 -2.31 -0.88 5.45
N GLU A 93 -2.13 0.40 5.16
CA GLU A 93 -0.81 0.92 4.82
C GLU A 93 0.15 0.78 6.02
N PRO A 94 1.42 0.44 5.79
CA PRO A 94 2.39 0.32 6.88
C PRO A 94 2.48 1.60 7.73
N GLY A 95 2.20 1.48 9.01
CA GLY A 95 2.29 2.59 9.97
C GLY A 95 1.17 3.63 9.85
N CYS A 96 0.09 3.32 9.11
CA CYS A 96 -1.02 4.24 8.93
C CYS A 96 -2.35 3.47 8.85
N SER A 97 -3.24 3.68 9.81
CA SER A 97 -4.62 3.22 9.72
C SER A 97 -5.52 4.33 9.18
N VAL A 98 -6.59 3.96 8.49
CA VAL A 98 -7.58 4.92 7.98
C VAL A 98 -8.25 5.72 9.11
N LEU A 99 -8.34 5.15 10.30
CA LEU A 99 -8.91 5.81 11.48
C LEU A 99 -7.88 6.49 12.39
N ASP A 100 -6.60 6.53 12.01
CA ASP A 100 -5.60 7.26 12.77
C ASP A 100 -6.01 8.73 12.93
N LYS A 101 -6.03 9.20 14.20
CA LYS A 101 -6.39 10.59 14.55
C LYS A 101 -7.85 10.98 14.16
N VAL A 102 -8.71 10.00 13.96
CA VAL A 102 -10.13 10.20 13.71
C VAL A 102 -10.92 9.75 14.94
N ASP A 103 -11.79 10.61 15.44
CA ASP A 103 -12.73 10.23 16.49
C ASP A 103 -13.77 9.27 15.91
N HIS A 104 -13.97 8.13 16.57
CA HIS A 104 -14.90 7.13 16.10
C HIS A 104 -15.65 6.45 17.26
N PRO A 105 -16.89 6.00 17.03
CA PRO A 105 -17.74 5.39 18.05
C PRO A 105 -17.50 3.90 18.28
N PHE A 106 -16.62 3.25 17.50
CA PHE A 106 -16.36 1.82 17.62
C PHE A 106 -15.61 1.48 18.92
N SER A 107 -15.80 0.25 19.41
CA SER A 107 -15.12 -0.25 20.62
C SER A 107 -13.59 -0.27 20.47
N SER A 108 -13.12 -0.55 19.24
CA SER A 108 -11.69 -0.58 18.87
C SER A 108 -11.52 -0.46 17.35
N SER A 109 -10.31 -0.19 16.94
CA SER A 109 -9.89 -0.17 15.52
C SER A 109 -8.50 -0.78 15.36
#